data_14484fb7ddf0703b4ac8bba098ad78c1
#
_entry.id   14484fb7ddf0703b4ac8bba098ad78c1
#
_cell.length_a   1.000
_cell.length_b   1.000
_cell.length_c   1.000
_cell.angle_alpha   90.00
_cell.angle_beta   90.00
_cell.angle_gamma   90.00
#
_symmetry.space_group_name_H-M   'P 1'
#
loop_
_entity.id
_entity.type
_entity.pdbx_description
1 polymer ?
#
loop_
_entity_poly.entity_id
_entity_poly.type
_entity_poly.pdbx_seq_one_letter_code
_entity_poly.pdbx_strand_id
1 'polypeptide(L)'
;MEIWLPYGRSEIPVRVPEERLIDILKPENTNPLADPVAKATELLKSSERFLHKARDASRVCIVLGSCGTEQMTIELTKAVLQFISNFQSSTTILCTEESTEPDATMVGGTRVLRHTAKSETIECVPFKDGFTPQLNSYFVKADLRVLIGELRPHQFLGFAGLCDLVFPYLASEASVTRHLAERTASTLADVHNERLEIAKSFDNVFALGLGLNVEPRAFSLVFDTMEGCLASLDQVVSEAYVKQITKRADIVVMSAGGAPFDSTLDRSVESFPVGLNALKRDGALIVAAECGQGHGGRQFYDWSTEHKEPRYLESRLRHRFSYDGFKASFLGRTLQNHRVYLVSTIPDHYVENVFDMKPAPTVNAALQSAQRTHGSQSTISVVPNACRVTTRLLEAGKE
;
A
#
# COMPACT_ATOMS: atom_id res chain seq x y z
N MET A 1 -1.61 -26.27 -13.97
CA MET A 1 -0.76 -25.64 -12.92
C MET A 1 -1.65 -25.21 -11.73
N GLU A 2 -1.17 -25.35 -10.50
CA GLU A 2 -1.83 -24.82 -9.30
C GLU A 2 -1.04 -23.61 -8.79
N ILE A 3 -1.72 -22.49 -8.52
CA ILE A 3 -1.12 -21.23 -8.08
C ILE A 3 -1.82 -20.82 -6.79
N TRP A 4 -1.05 -20.46 -5.78
CA TRP A 4 -1.55 -20.02 -4.49
C TRP A 4 -1.69 -18.50 -4.46
N LEU A 5 -2.83 -18.03 -3.97
CA LEU A 5 -3.22 -16.63 -3.91
C LEU A 5 -3.36 -16.20 -2.45
N PRO A 6 -2.64 -15.20 -1.95
CA PRO A 6 -2.85 -14.63 -0.62
C PRO A 6 -4.31 -14.21 -0.42
N TYR A 7 -4.88 -14.55 0.74
CA TYR A 7 -6.27 -14.30 1.09
C TYR A 7 -6.40 -14.16 2.61
N GLY A 8 -6.60 -12.95 3.09
CA GLY A 8 -6.51 -12.65 4.51
C GLY A 8 -5.13 -13.02 5.06
N ARG A 9 -5.13 -13.85 6.09
CA ARG A 9 -3.91 -14.41 6.69
C ARG A 9 -3.57 -15.83 6.18
N SER A 10 -4.21 -16.27 5.11
CA SER A 10 -4.04 -17.58 4.51
C SER A 10 -3.80 -17.49 3.01
N GLU A 11 -3.81 -18.61 2.33
CA GLU A 11 -3.72 -18.69 0.87
C GLU A 11 -4.80 -19.63 0.34
N ILE A 12 -5.32 -19.32 -0.85
CA ILE A 12 -6.29 -20.13 -1.56
C ILE A 12 -5.77 -20.53 -2.93
N PRO A 13 -6.00 -21.79 -3.37
CA PRO A 13 -5.48 -22.25 -4.65
C PRO A 13 -6.38 -21.89 -5.83
N VAL A 14 -5.77 -21.55 -6.96
CA VAL A 14 -6.41 -21.56 -8.27
C VAL A 14 -5.76 -22.57 -9.19
N ARG A 15 -6.56 -23.34 -9.91
CA ARG A 15 -6.09 -24.30 -10.93
C ARG A 15 -6.32 -23.74 -12.32
N VAL A 16 -5.22 -23.46 -13.02
CA VAL A 16 -5.25 -22.89 -14.37
C VAL A 16 -4.69 -23.92 -15.34
N PRO A 17 -5.38 -24.24 -16.46
CA PRO A 17 -4.83 -25.06 -17.53
C PRO A 17 -3.58 -24.39 -18.10
N GLU A 18 -2.47 -25.10 -18.18
CA GLU A 18 -1.18 -24.51 -18.60
C GLU A 18 -1.23 -23.99 -20.03
N GLU A 19 -1.95 -24.65 -20.89
CA GLU A 19 -2.13 -24.24 -22.29
C GLU A 19 -2.96 -22.94 -22.46
N ARG A 20 -3.61 -22.46 -21.39
CA ARG A 20 -4.38 -21.21 -21.34
C ARG A 20 -3.65 -20.10 -20.65
N LEU A 21 -2.65 -20.44 -19.86
CA LEU A 21 -1.90 -19.48 -19.05
C LEU A 21 -0.96 -18.69 -19.97
N ILE A 22 -1.18 -17.36 -20.03
CA ILE A 22 -0.29 -16.44 -20.73
C ILE A 22 0.88 -16.05 -19.85
N ASP A 23 0.58 -15.64 -18.60
CA ASP A 23 1.59 -15.07 -17.71
C ASP A 23 1.18 -15.20 -16.24
N ILE A 24 2.19 -15.22 -15.38
CA ILE A 24 2.05 -15.05 -13.93
C ILE A 24 2.78 -13.76 -13.56
N LEU A 25 2.00 -12.69 -13.38
CA LEU A 25 2.50 -11.35 -13.07
C LEU A 25 2.80 -11.26 -11.57
N LYS A 26 4.03 -11.52 -11.21
CA LYS A 26 4.55 -11.46 -9.85
C LYS A 26 5.84 -10.65 -9.82
N PRO A 27 6.24 -10.07 -8.67
CA PRO A 27 7.54 -9.41 -8.54
C PRO A 27 8.69 -10.33 -9.01
N GLU A 28 9.81 -9.73 -9.45
CA GLU A 28 11.02 -10.50 -9.74
C GLU A 28 11.43 -11.30 -8.49
N ASN A 29 11.98 -12.48 -8.73
CA ASN A 29 12.51 -13.32 -7.66
C ASN A 29 13.82 -12.67 -7.17
N THR A 30 13.69 -11.75 -6.22
CA THR A 30 14.83 -11.09 -5.61
C THR A 30 15.34 -11.96 -4.46
N ASN A 31 16.66 -12.14 -4.40
CA ASN A 31 17.27 -12.87 -3.30
C ASN A 31 17.09 -12.10 -1.99
N PRO A 32 16.50 -12.71 -0.97
CA PRO A 32 16.36 -12.04 0.33
C PRO A 32 17.74 -11.80 0.96
N LEU A 33 17.84 -10.73 1.74
CA LEU A 33 19.03 -10.48 2.56
C LEU A 33 19.18 -11.62 3.58
N ALA A 34 20.40 -12.10 3.76
CA ALA A 34 20.69 -13.18 4.70
C ALA A 34 20.41 -12.77 6.15
N ASP A 35 20.76 -11.52 6.50
CA ASP A 35 20.53 -10.94 7.82
C ASP A 35 20.18 -9.45 7.69
N PRO A 36 18.89 -9.11 7.63
CA PRO A 36 18.43 -7.73 7.56
C PRO A 36 18.81 -6.88 8.80
N VAL A 37 18.90 -7.51 9.98
CA VAL A 37 19.24 -6.81 11.23
C VAL A 37 20.70 -6.43 11.26
N ALA A 38 21.60 -7.35 10.87
CA ALA A 38 23.01 -7.04 10.75
C ALA A 38 23.25 -5.94 9.72
N LYS A 39 22.52 -6.01 8.57
CA LYS A 39 22.61 -4.97 7.53
C LYS A 39 22.10 -3.61 8.03
N ALA A 40 20.99 -3.56 8.75
CA ALA A 40 20.50 -2.32 9.38
C ALA A 40 21.55 -1.73 10.34
N THR A 41 22.15 -2.58 11.18
CA THR A 41 23.18 -2.17 12.13
C THR A 41 24.43 -1.60 11.45
N GLU A 42 24.85 -2.22 10.33
CA GLU A 42 25.97 -1.72 9.50
C GLU A 42 25.64 -0.32 8.95
N LEU A 43 24.46 -0.17 8.34
CA LEU A 43 24.02 1.09 7.75
C LEU A 43 23.90 2.22 8.78
N LEU A 44 23.35 1.93 9.96
CA LEU A 44 23.27 2.91 11.05
C LEU A 44 24.66 3.38 11.50
N LYS A 45 25.62 2.46 11.64
CA LYS A 45 27.00 2.78 12.05
C LYS A 45 27.77 3.55 11.00
N SER A 46 27.50 3.33 9.73
CA SER A 46 28.20 3.99 8.61
C SER A 46 27.67 5.39 8.29
N SER A 47 26.48 5.76 8.80
CA SER A 47 25.86 7.06 8.53
C SER A 47 26.42 8.16 9.44
N GLU A 48 27.50 8.83 9.02
CA GLU A 48 28.11 9.92 9.77
C GLU A 48 27.11 11.06 10.07
N ARG A 49 26.26 11.39 9.09
CA ARG A 49 25.24 12.42 9.24
C ARG A 49 24.24 12.06 10.34
N PHE A 50 23.80 10.81 10.40
CA PHE A 50 22.91 10.33 11.45
C PHE A 50 23.59 10.33 12.82
N LEU A 51 24.83 9.85 12.88
CA LEU A 51 25.66 9.83 14.10
C LEU A 51 25.77 11.22 14.72
N HIS A 52 26.07 12.21 13.90
CA HIS A 52 26.17 13.60 14.36
C HIS A 52 24.83 14.09 14.95
N LYS A 53 23.74 13.87 14.23
CA LYS A 53 22.40 14.30 14.68
C LYS A 53 21.91 13.53 15.92
N ALA A 54 22.22 12.25 16.03
CA ALA A 54 21.85 11.44 17.19
C ALA A 54 22.55 11.87 18.48
N ARG A 55 23.79 12.40 18.38
CA ARG A 55 24.53 12.93 19.55
C ARG A 55 23.88 14.18 20.13
N ASP A 56 23.31 15.02 19.28
CA ASP A 56 22.77 16.32 19.68
C ASP A 56 21.27 16.25 20.04
N ALA A 57 20.60 15.11 19.73
CA ALA A 57 19.17 14.96 19.94
C ALA A 57 18.83 14.64 21.40
N SER A 58 17.95 15.43 22.00
CA SER A 58 17.37 15.16 23.33
C SER A 58 16.07 14.34 23.24
N ARG A 59 15.32 14.50 22.13
CA ARG A 59 14.05 13.80 21.88
C ARG A 59 14.11 13.12 20.54
N VAL A 60 13.93 11.80 20.56
CA VAL A 60 13.90 10.97 19.35
C VAL A 60 12.51 10.41 19.16
N CYS A 61 11.99 10.48 17.93
CA CYS A 61 10.75 9.85 17.54
C CYS A 61 11.04 8.79 16.48
N ILE A 62 10.67 7.53 16.76
CA ILE A 62 10.70 6.43 15.80
C ILE A 62 9.27 6.21 15.31
N VAL A 63 9.05 6.22 14.00
CA VAL A 63 7.73 5.96 13.41
C VAL A 63 7.76 4.62 12.69
N LEU A 64 6.83 3.74 13.05
CA LEU A 64 6.75 2.40 12.48
C LEU A 64 5.66 2.30 11.42
N GLY A 65 6.05 1.81 10.26
CA GLY A 65 5.18 1.28 9.21
C GLY A 65 5.22 -0.25 9.16
N SER A 66 4.75 -0.83 8.06
CA SER A 66 4.90 -2.25 7.78
C SER A 66 6.34 -2.58 7.40
N CYS A 67 6.89 -3.64 8.00
CA CYS A 67 8.16 -4.27 7.57
C CYS A 67 7.92 -5.70 7.08
N GLY A 68 6.70 -6.01 6.68
CA GLY A 68 6.28 -7.30 6.16
C GLY A 68 5.85 -8.28 7.25
N THR A 69 6.63 -8.48 8.30
CA THR A 69 6.27 -9.32 9.45
C THR A 69 6.43 -8.57 10.76
N GLU A 70 5.66 -8.97 11.77
CA GLU A 70 5.78 -8.44 13.13
C GLU A 70 7.20 -8.64 13.68
N GLN A 71 7.75 -9.83 13.50
CA GLN A 71 9.09 -10.17 13.97
C GLN A 71 10.15 -9.23 13.39
N MET A 72 10.12 -9.00 12.06
CA MET A 72 11.07 -8.10 11.40
C MET A 72 10.91 -6.66 11.88
N THR A 73 9.68 -6.19 12.06
CA THR A 73 9.40 -4.85 12.60
C THR A 73 10.03 -4.67 13.97
N ILE A 74 9.85 -5.64 14.86
CA ILE A 74 10.43 -5.61 16.22
C ILE A 74 11.95 -5.65 16.17
N GLU A 75 12.55 -6.52 15.37
CA GLU A 75 14.01 -6.69 15.28
C GLU A 75 14.70 -5.45 14.71
N LEU A 76 14.16 -4.86 13.65
CA LEU A 76 14.69 -3.61 13.08
C LEU A 76 14.53 -2.44 14.05
N THR A 77 13.39 -2.38 14.75
CA THR A 77 13.19 -1.37 15.80
C THR A 77 14.21 -1.50 16.92
N LYS A 78 14.51 -2.73 17.37
CA LYS A 78 15.54 -3.00 18.37
C LYS A 78 16.93 -2.57 17.89
N ALA A 79 17.28 -2.83 16.63
CA ALA A 79 18.57 -2.41 16.07
C ALA A 79 18.74 -0.87 16.14
N VAL A 80 17.69 -0.13 15.75
CA VAL A 80 17.67 1.33 15.83
C VAL A 80 17.75 1.81 17.29
N LEU A 81 16.97 1.21 18.20
CA LEU A 81 16.99 1.56 19.63
C LEU A 81 18.34 1.29 20.29
N GLN A 82 18.96 0.14 20.04
CA GLN A 82 20.29 -0.19 20.55
C GLN A 82 21.33 0.83 20.09
N PHE A 83 21.21 1.30 18.86
CA PHE A 83 22.09 2.33 18.35
C PHE A 83 21.84 3.68 19.06
N ILE A 84 20.59 4.10 19.22
CA ILE A 84 20.21 5.37 19.84
C ILE A 84 20.50 5.36 21.36
N SER A 85 20.40 4.20 22.03
CA SER A 85 20.65 4.08 23.47
C SER A 85 22.08 4.45 23.89
N ASN A 86 23.02 4.54 22.95
CA ASN A 86 24.36 5.06 23.21
C ASN A 86 24.38 6.58 23.45
N PHE A 87 23.27 7.27 23.24
CA PHE A 87 23.10 8.71 23.38
C PHE A 87 22.08 9.02 24.48
N GLN A 88 22.23 10.14 25.16
CA GLN A 88 21.30 10.56 26.23
C GLN A 88 20.05 11.20 25.65
N SER A 89 19.16 10.41 25.09
CA SER A 89 17.91 10.91 24.50
C SER A 89 16.68 10.21 25.06
N SER A 90 15.57 10.93 25.12
CA SER A 90 14.24 10.36 25.39
C SER A 90 13.63 9.89 24.07
N THR A 91 13.38 8.59 23.95
CA THR A 91 12.85 7.99 22.72
C THR A 91 11.38 7.62 22.87
N THR A 92 10.57 7.97 21.86
CA THR A 92 9.18 7.55 21.74
C THR A 92 8.99 6.83 20.39
N ILE A 93 8.31 5.69 20.43
CA ILE A 93 7.90 4.93 19.24
C ILE A 93 6.46 5.28 18.92
N LEU A 94 6.17 5.69 17.69
CA LEU A 94 4.82 5.90 17.17
C LEU A 94 4.48 4.78 16.19
N CYS A 95 3.40 4.07 16.46
CA CYS A 95 2.84 3.07 15.57
C CYS A 95 1.76 3.70 14.69
N THR A 96 1.79 3.41 13.40
CA THR A 96 0.74 3.78 12.45
C THR A 96 -0.30 2.66 12.33
N GLU A 97 -1.37 2.88 11.58
CA GLU A 97 -2.38 1.85 11.35
C GLU A 97 -1.86 0.64 10.57
N GLU A 98 -0.80 0.80 9.78
CA GLU A 98 -0.16 -0.28 9.01
C GLU A 98 0.87 -1.07 9.83
N SER A 99 1.29 -0.56 10.99
CA SER A 99 2.29 -1.22 11.80
C SER A 99 1.70 -2.10 12.88
N THR A 100 2.41 -3.18 13.19
CA THR A 100 2.21 -3.90 14.45
C THR A 100 2.71 -3.03 15.61
N GLU A 101 1.98 -3.02 16.73
CA GLU A 101 2.39 -2.34 17.95
C GLU A 101 3.23 -3.29 18.80
N PRO A 102 4.56 -3.09 18.90
CA PRO A 102 5.39 -3.92 19.74
C PRO A 102 5.05 -3.69 21.21
N ASP A 103 5.05 -4.76 22.00
CA ASP A 103 4.97 -4.62 23.44
C ASP A 103 6.19 -3.82 23.96
N ALA A 104 5.95 -2.88 24.88
CA ALA A 104 7.01 -2.03 25.43
C ALA A 104 8.17 -2.87 26.03
N THR A 105 7.89 -4.05 26.60
CA THR A 105 8.91 -4.97 27.11
C THR A 105 9.80 -5.51 26.00
N MET A 106 9.26 -5.71 24.79
CA MET A 106 10.03 -6.17 23.63
C MET A 106 11.00 -5.12 23.11
N VAL A 107 10.77 -3.85 23.42
CA VAL A 107 11.59 -2.71 22.99
C VAL A 107 12.28 -2.00 24.15
N GLY A 108 12.67 -2.76 25.19
CA GLY A 108 13.49 -2.28 26.30
C GLY A 108 12.80 -1.26 27.20
N GLY A 109 11.47 -1.31 27.34
CA GLY A 109 10.68 -0.38 28.14
C GLY A 109 10.50 1.00 27.51
N THR A 110 10.90 1.17 26.25
CA THR A 110 10.68 2.41 25.50
C THR A 110 9.19 2.69 25.36
N ARG A 111 8.79 3.97 25.46
CA ARG A 111 7.40 4.39 25.28
C ARG A 111 6.93 4.06 23.87
N VAL A 112 5.85 3.26 23.78
CA VAL A 112 5.17 2.92 22.53
C VAL A 112 3.78 3.55 22.54
N LEU A 113 3.41 4.23 21.49
CA LEU A 113 2.11 4.89 21.32
C LEU A 113 1.58 4.60 19.91
N ARG A 114 0.29 4.30 19.81
CA ARG A 114 -0.40 4.25 18.51
C ARG A 114 -1.00 5.60 18.17
N HIS A 115 -0.74 6.09 16.97
CA HIS A 115 -1.47 7.25 16.46
C HIS A 115 -2.93 6.87 16.15
N THR A 116 -3.85 7.67 16.66
CA THR A 116 -5.30 7.51 16.46
C THR A 116 -5.93 8.88 16.27
N ALA A 117 -7.20 8.94 15.87
CA ALA A 117 -7.96 10.19 15.78
C ALA A 117 -8.02 11.01 17.11
N LYS A 118 -7.73 10.37 18.25
CA LYS A 118 -7.67 11.01 19.58
C LYS A 118 -6.26 11.45 19.99
N SER A 119 -5.25 11.17 19.18
CA SER A 119 -3.87 11.57 19.50
C SER A 119 -3.73 13.08 19.45
N GLU A 120 -2.91 13.61 20.37
CA GLU A 120 -2.56 15.03 20.36
C GLU A 120 -1.83 15.38 19.06
N THR A 121 -2.37 16.33 18.30
CA THR A 121 -1.76 16.88 17.10
C THR A 121 -1.50 18.35 17.26
N ILE A 122 -0.43 18.84 16.63
CA ILE A 122 -0.07 20.26 16.62
C ILE A 122 0.16 20.72 15.20
N GLU A 123 -0.07 21.99 14.94
CA GLU A 123 0.19 22.61 13.65
C GLU A 123 1.69 22.60 13.33
N CYS A 124 1.98 22.27 12.09
CA CYS A 124 3.32 22.28 11.55
C CYS A 124 3.64 23.62 10.86
N VAL A 125 4.73 23.64 10.12
CA VAL A 125 5.06 24.77 9.25
C VAL A 125 4.01 24.87 8.14
N PRO A 126 3.52 26.08 7.79
CA PRO A 126 2.61 26.26 6.67
C PRO A 126 3.18 25.65 5.38
N PHE A 127 2.38 24.83 4.74
CA PHE A 127 2.66 24.24 3.44
C PHE A 127 2.07 25.11 2.33
N LYS A 128 2.23 24.72 1.07
CA LYS A 128 1.69 25.43 -0.09
C LYS A 128 0.23 25.86 0.10
N ASP A 129 -0.15 26.98 -0.44
CA ASP A 129 -1.52 27.51 -0.46
C ASP A 129 -2.15 27.77 0.94
N GLY A 130 -1.30 28.00 1.97
CA GLY A 130 -1.77 28.27 3.32
C GLY A 130 -2.34 27.04 4.04
N PHE A 131 -2.10 25.82 3.52
CA PHE A 131 -2.41 24.58 4.23
C PHE A 131 -1.38 24.36 5.33
N THR A 132 -1.84 24.26 6.57
CA THR A 132 -0.99 23.95 7.72
C THR A 132 -1.42 22.58 8.26
N PRO A 133 -0.67 21.49 7.99
CA PRO A 133 -1.01 20.18 8.49
C PRO A 133 -0.83 20.09 9.99
N GLN A 134 -1.75 19.38 10.66
CA GLN A 134 -1.63 19.03 12.06
C GLN A 134 -1.14 17.59 12.17
N LEU A 135 0.05 17.40 12.75
CA LEU A 135 0.67 16.09 12.93
C LEU A 135 0.84 15.75 14.42
N ASN A 136 1.07 14.47 14.69
CA ASN A 136 1.29 13.97 16.04
C ASN A 136 2.34 14.78 16.79
N SER A 137 2.02 15.22 18.02
CA SER A 137 2.85 16.13 18.80
C SER A 137 4.25 15.58 19.13
N TYR A 138 4.37 14.26 19.33
CA TYR A 138 5.68 13.62 19.58
C TYR A 138 6.57 13.68 18.33
N PHE A 139 5.99 13.50 17.14
CA PHE A 139 6.74 13.62 15.89
C PHE A 139 7.21 15.05 15.66
N VAL A 140 6.32 16.02 15.82
CA VAL A 140 6.65 17.44 15.55
C VAL A 140 7.69 17.97 16.52
N LYS A 141 7.56 17.63 17.82
CA LYS A 141 8.48 18.10 18.89
C LYS A 141 9.82 17.35 18.94
N ALA A 142 10.00 16.29 18.15
CA ALA A 142 11.27 15.53 18.16
C ALA A 142 12.42 16.34 17.53
N ASP A 143 13.63 16.14 18.04
CA ASP A 143 14.86 16.73 17.51
C ASP A 143 15.44 15.83 16.41
N LEU A 144 15.19 14.52 16.50
CA LEU A 144 15.57 13.50 15.52
C LEU A 144 14.40 12.56 15.25
N ARG A 145 14.16 12.24 13.98
CA ARG A 145 13.08 11.35 13.54
C ARG A 145 13.64 10.20 12.74
N VAL A 146 13.17 8.98 13.02
CA VAL A 146 13.54 7.77 12.28
C VAL A 146 12.28 7.06 11.83
N LEU A 147 12.10 6.95 10.51
CA LEU A 147 10.99 6.20 9.90
C LEU A 147 11.46 4.78 9.59
N ILE A 148 10.66 3.78 9.88
CA ILE A 148 10.98 2.37 9.58
C ILE A 148 9.78 1.78 8.84
N GLY A 149 9.98 1.32 7.60
CA GLY A 149 8.90 0.72 6.81
C GLY A 149 9.28 0.32 5.40
N GLU A 150 8.41 -0.44 4.76
CA GLU A 150 8.56 -0.82 3.36
C GLU A 150 8.22 0.34 2.40
N LEU A 151 8.85 0.35 1.24
CA LEU A 151 8.39 1.10 0.08
C LEU A 151 7.78 0.11 -0.91
N ARG A 152 6.53 0.34 -1.29
CA ARG A 152 5.79 -0.51 -2.24
C ARG A 152 5.06 0.32 -3.29
N PRO A 153 4.77 -0.25 -4.47
CA PRO A 153 3.98 0.45 -5.46
C PRO A 153 2.54 0.66 -4.96
N HIS A 154 1.96 1.77 -5.38
CA HIS A 154 0.56 2.09 -5.16
C HIS A 154 -0.07 2.53 -6.49
N GLN A 155 -1.15 1.86 -6.90
CA GLN A 155 -1.67 1.97 -8.27
C GLN A 155 -2.25 3.36 -8.61
N PHE A 156 -2.71 4.11 -7.62
CA PHE A 156 -3.26 5.45 -7.81
C PHE A 156 -2.29 6.58 -7.43
N LEU A 157 -1.36 6.32 -6.52
CA LEU A 157 -0.50 7.33 -5.92
C LEU A 157 0.99 7.16 -6.29
N GLY A 158 1.34 6.13 -7.07
CA GLY A 158 2.72 5.80 -7.40
C GLY A 158 3.37 4.89 -6.36
N PHE A 159 3.65 5.40 -5.17
CA PHE A 159 4.22 4.64 -4.06
C PHE A 159 3.42 4.83 -2.77
N ALA A 160 3.54 3.87 -1.86
CA ALA A 160 2.97 3.87 -0.52
C ALA A 160 3.93 3.23 0.50
N GLY A 161 3.54 3.26 1.77
CA GLY A 161 4.30 2.73 2.88
C GLY A 161 5.21 3.79 3.49
N LEU A 162 6.52 3.66 3.35
CA LEU A 162 7.50 4.56 3.98
C LEU A 162 7.20 6.06 3.76
N CYS A 163 6.75 6.43 2.55
CA CYS A 163 6.43 7.80 2.21
C CYS A 163 5.17 8.35 2.91
N ASP A 164 4.29 7.47 3.35
CA ASP A 164 3.02 7.84 3.98
C ASP A 164 3.12 7.95 5.51
N LEU A 165 4.25 7.51 6.11
CA LEU A 165 4.40 7.43 7.57
C LEU A 165 4.26 8.78 8.28
N VAL A 166 4.61 9.89 7.61
CA VAL A 166 4.44 11.23 8.17
C VAL A 166 3.05 11.77 7.85
N PHE A 167 2.68 11.75 6.58
CA PHE A 167 1.37 12.17 6.11
C PHE A 167 0.86 11.18 5.06
N PRO A 168 -0.30 10.56 5.26
CA PRO A 168 -1.37 10.92 6.19
C PRO A 168 -1.31 10.26 7.58
N TYR A 169 -0.46 9.27 7.83
CA TYR A 169 -0.59 8.36 8.98
C TYR A 169 -0.36 8.99 10.36
N LEU A 170 0.33 10.11 10.47
CA LEU A 170 0.46 10.87 11.73
C LEU A 170 -0.36 12.15 11.73
N ALA A 171 -1.18 12.38 10.70
CA ALA A 171 -1.97 13.58 10.58
C ALA A 171 -3.32 13.48 11.29
N SER A 172 -3.87 14.63 11.71
CA SER A 172 -5.25 14.70 12.13
C SER A 172 -6.21 14.40 10.97
N GLU A 173 -7.35 13.78 11.26
CA GLU A 173 -8.40 13.51 10.27
C GLU A 173 -8.83 14.78 9.51
N ALA A 174 -8.91 15.90 10.22
CA ALA A 174 -9.23 17.20 9.63
C ALA A 174 -8.20 17.63 8.59
N SER A 175 -6.90 17.42 8.88
CA SER A 175 -5.82 17.74 7.93
C SER A 175 -5.86 16.84 6.70
N VAL A 176 -6.09 15.55 6.86
CA VAL A 176 -6.22 14.62 5.73
C VAL A 176 -7.43 14.97 4.87
N THR A 177 -8.58 15.24 5.49
CA THR A 177 -9.81 15.62 4.79
C THR A 177 -9.62 16.91 4.01
N ARG A 178 -9.03 17.95 4.62
CA ARG A 178 -8.77 19.24 3.95
C ARG A 178 -7.79 19.07 2.79
N HIS A 179 -6.71 18.35 3.00
CA HIS A 179 -5.71 18.09 1.93
C HIS A 179 -6.32 17.43 0.70
N LEU A 180 -7.29 16.52 0.90
CA LEU A 180 -7.96 15.82 -0.20
C LEU A 180 -9.12 16.62 -0.81
N ALA A 181 -9.79 17.48 -0.03
CA ALA A 181 -11.01 18.19 -0.47
C ALA A 181 -10.79 19.14 -1.66
N GLU A 182 -9.57 19.66 -1.82
CA GLU A 182 -9.22 20.59 -2.90
C GLU A 182 -8.68 19.87 -4.16
N ARG A 183 -8.75 18.53 -4.19
CA ARG A 183 -8.17 17.71 -5.25
C ARG A 183 -9.19 17.31 -6.31
N THR A 184 -8.66 16.82 -7.43
CA THR A 184 -9.43 16.20 -8.50
C THR A 184 -8.84 14.83 -8.83
N ALA A 185 -9.57 14.01 -9.55
CA ALA A 185 -9.05 12.70 -9.97
C ALA A 185 -7.77 12.78 -10.81
N SER A 186 -7.56 13.89 -11.54
CA SER A 186 -6.37 14.13 -12.35
C SER A 186 -5.13 14.54 -11.54
N THR A 187 -5.31 15.00 -10.30
CA THR A 187 -4.22 15.48 -9.44
C THR A 187 -3.82 14.47 -8.36
N LEU A 188 -4.31 13.22 -8.42
CA LEU A 188 -3.94 12.18 -7.45
C LEU A 188 -2.44 11.86 -7.45
N ALA A 189 -1.77 11.93 -8.60
CA ALA A 189 -0.32 11.77 -8.67
C ALA A 189 0.42 12.88 -7.90
N ASP A 190 -0.14 14.10 -7.85
CA ASP A 190 0.45 15.22 -7.12
C ASP A 190 0.35 15.03 -5.60
N VAL A 191 -0.67 14.30 -5.13
CA VAL A 191 -0.87 13.99 -3.71
C VAL A 191 0.35 13.29 -3.12
N HIS A 192 0.94 12.35 -3.86
CA HIS A 192 2.17 11.68 -3.42
C HIS A 192 3.33 12.66 -3.22
N ASN A 193 3.58 13.52 -4.20
CA ASN A 193 4.65 14.52 -4.11
C ASN A 193 4.43 15.48 -2.94
N GLU A 194 3.20 15.90 -2.69
CA GLU A 194 2.89 16.79 -1.58
C GLU A 194 3.07 16.14 -0.21
N ARG A 195 2.74 14.85 -0.07
CA ARG A 195 3.01 14.08 1.15
C ARG A 195 4.52 14.04 1.44
N LEU A 196 5.32 13.83 0.41
CA LEU A 196 6.78 13.88 0.53
C LEU A 196 7.28 15.27 0.93
N GLU A 197 6.74 16.32 0.33
CA GLU A 197 7.12 17.70 0.68
C GLU A 197 6.76 18.03 2.13
N ILE A 198 5.62 17.55 2.64
CA ILE A 198 5.27 17.70 4.07
C ILE A 198 6.31 16.98 4.95
N ALA A 199 6.71 15.76 4.60
CA ALA A 199 7.73 15.04 5.35
C ALA A 199 9.11 15.72 5.29
N LYS A 200 9.48 16.28 4.15
CA LYS A 200 10.72 17.03 3.92
C LYS A 200 10.77 18.39 4.63
N SER A 201 9.60 18.93 5.03
CA SER A 201 9.56 20.20 5.78
C SER A 201 10.14 20.10 7.18
N PHE A 202 10.40 18.86 7.64
CA PHE A 202 11.04 18.60 8.94
C PHE A 202 12.53 18.33 8.77
N ASP A 203 13.35 19.00 9.58
CA ASP A 203 14.76 18.68 9.69
C ASP A 203 14.99 17.31 10.35
N ASN A 204 16.15 16.71 10.05
CA ASN A 204 16.61 15.49 10.71
C ASN A 204 15.60 14.31 10.65
N VAL A 205 14.99 14.09 9.49
CA VAL A 205 14.20 12.91 9.20
C VAL A 205 15.06 11.90 8.44
N PHE A 206 15.31 10.77 9.09
CA PHE A 206 16.01 9.61 8.51
C PHE A 206 15.02 8.47 8.31
N ALA A 207 15.32 7.59 7.37
CA ALA A 207 14.46 6.47 7.06
C ALA A 207 15.28 5.18 6.90
N LEU A 208 14.81 4.12 7.55
CA LEU A 208 15.22 2.75 7.32
C LEU A 208 14.14 2.11 6.43
N GLY A 209 14.40 2.14 5.13
CA GLY A 209 13.46 1.71 4.12
C GLY A 209 13.75 0.31 3.61
N LEU A 210 12.69 -0.47 3.36
CA LEU A 210 12.76 -1.85 2.91
C LEU A 210 12.10 -2.04 1.54
N GLY A 211 12.72 -2.87 0.69
CA GLY A 211 12.06 -3.55 -0.41
C GLY A 211 11.77 -5.00 0.00
N LEU A 212 10.51 -5.45 -0.14
CA LEU A 212 10.07 -6.78 0.28
C LEU A 212 9.67 -7.63 -0.93
N ASN A 213 10.08 -8.91 -0.94
CA ASN A 213 9.60 -9.85 -1.94
C ASN A 213 8.16 -10.32 -1.63
N VAL A 214 7.61 -11.25 -2.43
CA VAL A 214 6.24 -11.77 -2.26
C VAL A 214 6.06 -12.46 -0.90
N GLU A 215 7.01 -13.33 -0.54
CA GLU A 215 7.14 -13.82 0.83
C GLU A 215 7.79 -12.70 1.62
N PRO A 216 7.12 -11.98 2.52
CA PRO A 216 7.56 -10.68 3.02
C PRO A 216 8.93 -10.69 3.70
N ARG A 217 9.98 -11.00 2.92
CA ARG A 217 11.39 -10.99 3.27
C ARG A 217 12.08 -9.81 2.59
N ALA A 218 12.89 -9.10 3.34
CA ALA A 218 13.63 -7.96 2.79
C ALA A 218 14.67 -8.42 1.77
N PHE A 219 14.60 -7.91 0.53
CA PHE A 219 15.64 -8.07 -0.48
C PHE A 219 16.53 -6.83 -0.61
N SER A 220 16.03 -5.70 -0.12
CA SER A 220 16.78 -4.44 -0.06
C SER A 220 16.52 -3.74 1.27
N LEU A 221 17.54 -3.08 1.77
CA LEU A 221 17.49 -2.25 2.96
C LEU A 221 18.38 -1.03 2.75
N VAL A 222 17.83 0.15 2.95
CA VAL A 222 18.51 1.44 2.79
C VAL A 222 18.28 2.26 4.04
N PHE A 223 19.33 2.91 4.55
CA PHE A 223 19.25 3.89 5.61
C PHE A 223 19.93 5.19 5.20
N ASP A 224 19.15 6.26 5.12
CA ASP A 224 19.63 7.61 4.80
C ASP A 224 18.61 8.65 5.30
N THR A 225 18.82 9.92 4.99
CA THR A 225 17.73 10.91 5.05
C THR A 225 16.53 10.40 4.28
N MET A 226 15.34 10.83 4.64
CA MET A 226 14.13 10.36 3.97
C MET A 226 14.24 10.50 2.43
N GLU A 227 14.76 11.62 1.95
CA GLU A 227 14.94 11.87 0.51
C GLU A 227 15.93 10.90 -0.12
N GLY A 228 17.11 10.72 0.47
CA GLY A 228 18.13 9.79 -0.03
C GLY A 228 17.67 8.33 0.01
N CYS A 229 16.97 7.94 1.08
CA CYS A 229 16.38 6.61 1.21
C CYS A 229 15.35 6.32 0.11
N LEU A 230 14.42 7.24 -0.14
CA LEU A 230 13.40 7.09 -1.18
C LEU A 230 14.01 7.04 -2.57
N ALA A 231 14.97 7.92 -2.88
CA ALA A 231 15.64 7.93 -4.18
C ALA A 231 16.38 6.60 -4.46
N SER A 232 17.04 6.04 -3.45
CA SER A 232 17.76 4.76 -3.58
C SER A 232 16.80 3.58 -3.69
N LEU A 233 15.71 3.57 -2.92
CA LEU A 233 14.73 2.48 -2.95
C LEU A 233 13.85 2.51 -4.20
N ASP A 234 13.49 3.68 -4.71
CA ASP A 234 12.62 3.81 -5.89
C ASP A 234 13.17 3.03 -7.08
N GLN A 235 14.47 3.17 -7.36
CA GLN A 235 15.10 2.42 -8.44
C GLN A 235 15.00 0.91 -8.21
N VAL A 236 15.42 0.42 -7.04
CA VAL A 236 15.46 -1.01 -6.72
C VAL A 236 14.07 -1.63 -6.68
N VAL A 237 13.11 -0.92 -6.11
CA VAL A 237 11.71 -1.35 -6.00
C VAL A 237 11.03 -1.32 -7.38
N SER A 238 11.30 -0.29 -8.21
CA SER A 238 10.77 -0.22 -9.57
C SER A 238 11.27 -1.38 -10.44
N GLU A 239 12.55 -1.73 -10.36
CA GLU A 239 13.12 -2.88 -11.08
C GLU A 239 12.46 -4.20 -10.65
N ALA A 240 12.23 -4.39 -9.33
CA ALA A 240 11.65 -5.61 -8.79
C ALA A 240 10.14 -5.75 -9.07
N TYR A 241 9.40 -4.66 -9.02
CA TYR A 241 7.92 -4.72 -9.00
C TYR A 241 7.25 -4.37 -10.32
N VAL A 242 7.94 -3.72 -11.28
CA VAL A 242 7.37 -3.40 -12.59
C VAL A 242 7.40 -4.63 -13.49
N LYS A 243 6.24 -5.05 -13.96
CA LYS A 243 6.07 -6.13 -14.94
C LYS A 243 5.61 -5.61 -16.27
N GLN A 244 6.30 -6.00 -17.32
CA GLN A 244 5.93 -5.69 -18.69
C GLN A 244 4.89 -6.71 -19.16
N ILE A 245 3.77 -6.22 -19.66
CA ILE A 245 2.72 -7.03 -20.26
C ILE A 245 2.90 -7.00 -21.78
N THR A 246 3.14 -8.16 -22.38
CA THR A 246 3.27 -8.30 -23.83
C THR A 246 1.92 -8.56 -24.49
N LYS A 247 1.01 -9.23 -23.78
CA LYS A 247 -0.30 -9.64 -24.29
C LYS A 247 -1.35 -9.60 -23.19
N ARG A 248 -2.51 -9.02 -23.47
CA ARG A 248 -3.65 -9.02 -22.56
C ARG A 248 -4.42 -10.34 -22.62
N ALA A 249 -4.92 -10.80 -21.48
CA ALA A 249 -5.72 -12.01 -21.33
C ALA A 249 -7.22 -11.75 -21.43
N ASP A 250 -8.01 -12.79 -21.75
CA ASP A 250 -9.47 -12.74 -21.69
C ASP A 250 -9.99 -12.79 -20.27
N ILE A 251 -9.24 -13.46 -19.38
CA ILE A 251 -9.55 -13.59 -17.95
C ILE A 251 -8.28 -13.27 -17.15
N VAL A 252 -8.40 -12.42 -16.15
CA VAL A 252 -7.33 -12.19 -15.17
C VAL A 252 -7.82 -12.65 -13.80
N VAL A 253 -7.03 -13.50 -13.16
CA VAL A 253 -7.23 -13.94 -11.78
C VAL A 253 -6.21 -13.21 -10.91
N MET A 254 -6.66 -12.49 -9.88
CA MET A 254 -5.76 -11.76 -9.01
C MET A 254 -6.11 -11.90 -7.54
N SER A 255 -5.08 -11.82 -6.69
CA SER A 255 -5.24 -11.51 -5.28
C SER A 255 -4.84 -10.07 -5.01
N ALA A 256 -5.59 -9.38 -4.14
CA ALA A 256 -5.22 -8.06 -3.68
C ALA A 256 -3.89 -8.05 -2.88
N GLY A 257 -3.48 -9.22 -2.34
CA GLY A 257 -2.20 -9.39 -1.65
C GLY A 257 -2.30 -9.93 -0.22
N GLY A 258 -3.50 -10.37 0.22
CA GLY A 258 -3.73 -10.80 1.59
C GLY A 258 -3.76 -9.64 2.59
N ALA A 259 -3.87 -9.93 3.88
CA ALA A 259 -3.91 -8.91 4.91
C ALA A 259 -2.56 -8.15 5.03
N PRO A 260 -2.58 -6.83 5.21
CA PRO A 260 -3.73 -5.94 5.43
C PRO A 260 -4.40 -5.43 4.13
N PHE A 261 -3.90 -5.79 2.94
CA PHE A 261 -4.30 -5.20 1.66
C PHE A 261 -5.70 -5.62 1.20
N ASP A 262 -6.18 -6.75 1.68
CA ASP A 262 -7.52 -7.28 1.41
C ASP A 262 -8.44 -7.27 2.64
N SER A 263 -8.08 -6.53 3.69
CA SER A 263 -8.90 -6.45 4.91
C SER A 263 -10.28 -5.86 4.67
N THR A 264 -10.41 -4.97 3.69
CA THR A 264 -11.68 -4.36 3.25
C THR A 264 -11.76 -4.32 1.72
N LEU A 265 -12.99 -4.21 1.19
CA LEU A 265 -13.19 -4.15 -0.25
C LEU A 265 -12.59 -2.88 -0.88
N ASP A 266 -12.75 -1.74 -0.25
CA ASP A 266 -12.23 -0.46 -0.74
C ASP A 266 -10.69 -0.45 -0.84
N ARG A 267 -10.00 -1.13 0.08
CA ARG A 267 -8.55 -1.37 -0.02
C ARG A 267 -8.21 -2.31 -1.18
N SER A 268 -8.99 -3.37 -1.36
CA SER A 268 -8.78 -4.33 -2.45
C SER A 268 -8.92 -3.67 -3.82
N VAL A 269 -9.87 -2.73 -3.98
CA VAL A 269 -10.09 -1.97 -5.22
C VAL A 269 -8.84 -1.19 -5.66
N GLU A 270 -7.99 -0.78 -4.73
CA GLU A 270 -6.72 -0.09 -5.04
C GLU A 270 -5.76 -0.95 -5.88
N SER A 271 -5.88 -2.26 -5.83
CA SER A 271 -5.07 -3.20 -6.60
C SER A 271 -5.62 -3.52 -7.99
N PHE A 272 -6.90 -3.21 -8.28
CA PHE A 272 -7.56 -3.56 -9.53
C PHE A 272 -6.84 -3.06 -10.80
N PRO A 273 -6.23 -1.86 -10.83
CA PRO A 273 -5.52 -1.39 -12.01
C PRO A 273 -4.46 -2.37 -12.53
N VAL A 274 -3.81 -3.13 -11.63
CA VAL A 274 -2.82 -4.15 -12.00
C VAL A 274 -3.44 -5.22 -12.90
N GLY A 275 -4.57 -5.78 -12.46
CA GLY A 275 -5.30 -6.79 -13.22
C GLY A 275 -5.91 -6.22 -14.51
N LEU A 276 -6.47 -5.01 -14.44
CA LEU A 276 -7.12 -4.36 -15.60
C LEU A 276 -6.12 -4.04 -16.72
N ASN A 277 -4.89 -3.67 -16.39
CA ASN A 277 -3.85 -3.46 -17.40
C ASN A 277 -3.53 -4.74 -18.18
N ALA A 278 -3.64 -5.91 -17.53
CA ALA A 278 -3.41 -7.22 -18.14
C ALA A 278 -4.67 -7.80 -18.82
N LEU A 279 -5.83 -7.14 -18.69
CA LEU A 279 -7.12 -7.63 -19.15
C LEU A 279 -7.48 -7.01 -20.52
N LYS A 280 -8.03 -7.83 -21.42
CA LYS A 280 -8.65 -7.33 -22.64
C LYS A 280 -9.93 -6.55 -22.32
N ARG A 281 -10.33 -5.68 -23.25
CA ARG A 281 -11.66 -5.05 -23.20
C ARG A 281 -12.74 -6.14 -23.15
N ASP A 282 -13.79 -5.89 -22.38
CA ASP A 282 -14.89 -6.83 -22.12
C ASP A 282 -14.47 -8.16 -21.46
N GLY A 283 -13.23 -8.25 -20.97
CA GLY A 283 -12.72 -9.43 -20.25
C GLY A 283 -13.28 -9.57 -18.83
N ALA A 284 -12.95 -10.71 -18.19
CA ALA A 284 -13.36 -10.99 -16.83
C ALA A 284 -12.20 -10.83 -15.83
N LEU A 285 -12.43 -10.05 -14.78
CA LEU A 285 -11.53 -9.92 -13.64
C LEU A 285 -12.05 -10.77 -12.48
N ILE A 286 -11.24 -11.67 -11.97
CA ILE A 286 -11.55 -12.50 -10.79
C ILE A 286 -10.65 -12.04 -9.65
N VAL A 287 -11.24 -11.54 -8.58
CA VAL A 287 -10.54 -10.98 -7.43
C VAL A 287 -10.71 -11.88 -6.21
N ALA A 288 -9.60 -12.33 -5.67
CA ALA A 288 -9.53 -12.99 -4.36
C ALA A 288 -9.15 -11.93 -3.32
N ALA A 289 -10.09 -11.64 -2.41
CA ALA A 289 -9.89 -10.69 -1.33
C ALA A 289 -10.82 -11.06 -0.16
N GLU A 290 -10.25 -11.35 1.02
CA GLU A 290 -11.03 -11.81 2.16
C GLU A 290 -12.10 -10.81 2.59
N CYS A 291 -11.74 -9.52 2.64
CA CYS A 291 -12.61 -8.44 3.11
C CYS A 291 -13.21 -8.72 4.50
N GLY A 292 -12.43 -9.34 5.42
CA GLY A 292 -12.88 -9.75 6.74
C GLY A 292 -13.36 -8.60 7.63
N GLN A 293 -13.00 -7.35 7.31
CA GLN A 293 -13.49 -6.13 7.95
C GLN A 293 -14.59 -5.42 7.13
N GLY A 294 -15.17 -6.11 6.13
CA GLY A 294 -16.29 -5.63 5.33
C GLY A 294 -15.88 -4.74 4.16
N HIS A 295 -16.74 -3.75 3.85
CA HIS A 295 -16.59 -2.93 2.65
C HIS A 295 -15.59 -1.76 2.80
N GLY A 296 -15.18 -1.40 4.02
CA GLY A 296 -14.28 -0.27 4.28
C GLY A 296 -15.00 1.06 4.52
N GLY A 297 -14.48 2.13 3.95
CA GLY A 297 -14.94 3.48 4.22
C GLY A 297 -16.43 3.71 3.98
N ARG A 298 -17.07 4.50 4.89
CA ARG A 298 -18.51 4.81 4.77
C ARG A 298 -18.85 5.50 3.45
N GLN A 299 -18.03 6.43 3.00
CA GLN A 299 -18.29 7.12 1.73
C GLN A 299 -18.15 6.19 0.51
N PHE A 300 -17.25 5.20 0.55
CA PHE A 300 -17.16 4.18 -0.49
C PHE A 300 -18.47 3.41 -0.61
N TYR A 301 -19.04 2.97 0.53
CA TYR A 301 -20.32 2.28 0.57
C TYR A 301 -21.47 3.17 0.09
N ASP A 302 -21.63 4.37 0.68
CA ASP A 302 -22.73 5.29 0.36
C ASP A 302 -22.74 5.62 -1.15
N TRP A 303 -21.58 5.91 -1.73
CA TRP A 303 -21.48 6.25 -3.15
C TRP A 303 -21.74 5.05 -4.07
N SER A 304 -21.33 3.85 -3.66
CA SER A 304 -21.63 2.61 -4.41
C SER A 304 -23.12 2.25 -4.36
N THR A 305 -23.84 2.66 -3.31
CA THR A 305 -25.27 2.37 -3.10
C THR A 305 -26.16 3.39 -3.81
N GLU A 306 -25.82 4.69 -3.67
CA GLU A 306 -26.67 5.80 -4.13
C GLU A 306 -26.70 5.88 -5.66
N HIS A 307 -25.58 5.66 -6.32
CA HIS A 307 -25.42 5.90 -7.75
C HIS A 307 -24.57 4.86 -8.45
N LYS A 308 -25.21 4.06 -9.29
CA LYS A 308 -24.53 3.07 -10.15
C LYS A 308 -23.99 3.66 -11.44
N GLU A 309 -24.33 4.90 -11.79
CA GLU A 309 -23.84 5.56 -13.00
C GLU A 309 -22.52 6.30 -12.74
N PRO A 310 -21.39 5.83 -13.32
CA PRO A 310 -20.07 6.45 -13.12
C PRO A 310 -20.02 7.93 -13.48
N ARG A 311 -20.76 8.38 -14.48
CA ARG A 311 -20.81 9.80 -14.88
C ARG A 311 -21.30 10.71 -13.77
N TYR A 312 -22.25 10.24 -12.96
CA TYR A 312 -22.75 11.00 -11.80
C TYR A 312 -21.66 11.08 -10.71
N LEU A 313 -21.03 9.96 -10.42
CA LEU A 313 -19.93 9.91 -9.44
C LEU A 313 -18.74 10.80 -9.86
N GLU A 314 -18.39 10.80 -11.15
CA GLU A 314 -17.36 11.69 -11.70
C GLU A 314 -17.73 13.17 -11.59
N SER A 315 -18.99 13.52 -11.83
CA SER A 315 -19.47 14.88 -11.62
C SER A 315 -19.38 15.29 -10.16
N ARG A 316 -19.79 14.41 -9.24
CA ARG A 316 -19.70 14.64 -7.80
C ARG A 316 -18.23 14.81 -7.34
N LEU A 317 -17.31 14.01 -7.85
CA LEU A 317 -15.86 14.12 -7.58
C LEU A 317 -15.27 15.47 -8.01
N ARG A 318 -15.77 16.05 -9.13
CA ARG A 318 -15.33 17.38 -9.58
C ARG A 318 -15.76 18.50 -8.66
N HIS A 319 -16.91 18.34 -7.96
CA HIS A 319 -17.41 19.34 -7.02
C HIS A 319 -16.86 19.15 -5.60
N ARG A 320 -16.64 17.91 -5.20
CA ARG A 320 -16.11 17.54 -3.89
C ARG A 320 -15.32 16.25 -3.99
N PHE A 321 -14.01 16.37 -4.05
CA PHE A 321 -13.15 15.20 -4.10
C PHE A 321 -13.19 14.43 -2.77
N SER A 322 -13.23 13.12 -2.86
CA SER A 322 -13.11 12.18 -1.76
C SER A 322 -12.37 10.95 -2.29
N TYR A 323 -11.38 10.46 -1.57
CA TYR A 323 -10.63 9.29 -2.00
C TYR A 323 -11.50 8.03 -2.04
N ASP A 324 -12.37 7.86 -1.05
CA ASP A 324 -13.36 6.77 -1.05
C ASP A 324 -14.36 6.90 -2.21
N GLY A 325 -14.82 8.11 -2.47
CA GLY A 325 -15.68 8.39 -3.64
C GLY A 325 -14.97 8.14 -4.96
N PHE A 326 -13.66 8.42 -5.04
CA PHE A 326 -12.86 8.08 -6.21
C PHE A 326 -12.77 6.56 -6.40
N LYS A 327 -12.55 5.78 -5.33
CA LYS A 327 -12.54 4.31 -5.40
C LYS A 327 -13.88 3.76 -5.86
N ALA A 328 -15.00 4.30 -5.34
CA ALA A 328 -16.34 3.92 -5.79
C ALA A 328 -16.59 4.23 -7.27
N SER A 329 -16.20 5.42 -7.71
CA SER A 329 -16.29 5.83 -9.13
C SER A 329 -15.41 4.95 -10.04
N PHE A 330 -14.20 4.63 -9.59
CA PHE A 330 -13.29 3.73 -10.31
C PHE A 330 -13.88 2.33 -10.43
N LEU A 331 -14.45 1.78 -9.36
CA LEU A 331 -15.14 0.49 -9.38
C LEU A 331 -16.31 0.52 -10.36
N GLY A 332 -17.17 1.53 -10.30
CA GLY A 332 -18.30 1.69 -11.22
C GLY A 332 -17.87 1.71 -12.70
N ARG A 333 -16.80 2.43 -13.04
CA ARG A 333 -16.23 2.43 -14.41
C ARG A 333 -15.68 1.07 -14.82
N THR A 334 -15.05 0.36 -13.89
CA THR A 334 -14.53 -0.98 -14.12
C THR A 334 -15.67 -1.93 -14.51
N LEU A 335 -16.78 -1.88 -13.79
CA LEU A 335 -17.95 -2.73 -14.00
C LEU A 335 -18.70 -2.45 -15.31
N GLN A 336 -18.60 -1.23 -15.85
CA GLN A 336 -19.16 -0.92 -17.20
C GLN A 336 -18.41 -1.62 -18.33
N ASN A 337 -17.12 -1.87 -18.14
CA ASN A 337 -16.24 -2.38 -19.19
C ASN A 337 -15.82 -3.84 -18.97
N HIS A 338 -16.00 -4.36 -17.77
CA HIS A 338 -15.49 -5.68 -17.40
C HIS A 338 -16.46 -6.39 -16.46
N ARG A 339 -16.49 -7.72 -16.55
CA ARG A 339 -17.18 -8.54 -15.58
C ARG A 339 -16.26 -8.84 -14.41
N VAL A 340 -16.62 -8.39 -13.21
CA VAL A 340 -15.81 -8.60 -12.01
C VAL A 340 -16.45 -9.68 -11.12
N TYR A 341 -15.68 -10.73 -10.83
CA TYR A 341 -16.03 -11.75 -9.84
C TYR A 341 -15.26 -11.48 -8.54
N LEU A 342 -15.94 -11.59 -7.41
CA LEU A 342 -15.33 -11.43 -6.09
C LEU A 342 -15.45 -12.72 -5.29
N VAL A 343 -14.32 -13.18 -4.78
CA VAL A 343 -14.25 -14.25 -3.78
C VAL A 343 -13.88 -13.60 -2.45
N SER A 344 -14.85 -13.48 -1.53
CA SER A 344 -14.68 -12.76 -0.27
C SER A 344 -15.57 -13.34 0.83
N THR A 345 -15.45 -12.79 2.03
CA THR A 345 -16.36 -13.06 3.16
C THR A 345 -17.55 -12.10 3.21
N ILE A 346 -17.63 -11.13 2.31
CA ILE A 346 -18.78 -10.23 2.19
C ILE A 346 -20.00 -11.05 1.75
N PRO A 347 -21.16 -10.93 2.41
CA PRO A 347 -22.35 -11.65 1.99
C PRO A 347 -22.76 -11.33 0.55
N ASP A 348 -23.13 -12.36 -0.21
CA ASP A 348 -23.39 -12.30 -1.65
C ASP A 348 -24.34 -11.16 -2.05
N HIS A 349 -25.39 -10.92 -1.26
CA HIS A 349 -26.36 -9.87 -1.54
C HIS A 349 -25.77 -8.45 -1.54
N TYR A 350 -24.71 -8.19 -0.75
CA TYR A 350 -24.00 -6.91 -0.82
C TYR A 350 -23.12 -6.85 -2.07
N VAL A 351 -22.42 -7.94 -2.37
CA VAL A 351 -21.57 -8.03 -3.55
C VAL A 351 -22.38 -7.76 -4.83
N GLU A 352 -23.58 -8.36 -4.95
CA GLU A 352 -24.45 -8.20 -6.11
C GLU A 352 -25.21 -6.87 -6.12
N ASN A 353 -25.91 -6.54 -5.04
CA ASN A 353 -26.88 -5.45 -5.07
C ASN A 353 -26.26 -4.08 -4.77
N VAL A 354 -25.18 -4.03 -3.99
CA VAL A 354 -24.50 -2.78 -3.63
C VAL A 354 -23.35 -2.53 -4.61
N PHE A 355 -22.46 -3.51 -4.78
CA PHE A 355 -21.22 -3.31 -5.52
C PHE A 355 -21.30 -3.77 -6.99
N ASP A 356 -22.42 -4.35 -7.44
CA ASP A 356 -22.68 -4.81 -8.82
C ASP A 356 -21.60 -5.78 -9.34
N MET A 357 -20.95 -6.52 -8.44
CA MET A 357 -20.00 -7.58 -8.74
C MET A 357 -20.67 -8.94 -8.67
N LYS A 358 -20.00 -9.97 -9.17
CA LYS A 358 -20.47 -11.36 -9.10
C LYS A 358 -19.80 -12.10 -7.95
N PRO A 359 -20.53 -12.48 -6.89
CA PRO A 359 -19.97 -13.31 -5.84
C PRO A 359 -19.64 -14.70 -6.38
N ALA A 360 -18.59 -15.30 -5.85
CA ALA A 360 -18.23 -16.67 -6.14
C ALA A 360 -17.69 -17.38 -4.88
N PRO A 361 -18.09 -18.64 -4.64
CA PRO A 361 -17.67 -19.35 -3.44
C PRO A 361 -16.19 -19.72 -3.45
N THR A 362 -15.58 -19.81 -4.62
CA THR A 362 -14.16 -20.11 -4.79
C THR A 362 -13.62 -19.47 -6.08
N VAL A 363 -12.31 -19.24 -6.14
CA VAL A 363 -11.64 -18.73 -7.34
C VAL A 363 -11.84 -19.69 -8.53
N ASN A 364 -11.82 -21.00 -8.29
CA ASN A 364 -12.05 -22.00 -9.34
C ASN A 364 -13.49 -21.95 -9.88
N ALA A 365 -14.49 -21.71 -9.02
CA ALA A 365 -15.88 -21.54 -9.45
C ALA A 365 -16.05 -20.24 -10.29
N ALA A 366 -15.41 -19.16 -9.87
CA ALA A 366 -15.38 -17.91 -10.63
C ALA A 366 -14.74 -18.12 -12.01
N LEU A 367 -13.60 -18.82 -12.05
CA LEU A 367 -12.89 -19.12 -13.30
C LEU A 367 -13.75 -19.94 -14.26
N GLN A 368 -14.43 -21.00 -13.78
CA GLN A 368 -15.34 -21.77 -14.58
C GLN A 368 -16.51 -20.92 -15.13
N SER A 369 -17.06 -20.02 -14.30
CA SER A 369 -18.12 -19.11 -14.72
C SER A 369 -17.65 -18.10 -15.78
N ALA A 370 -16.46 -17.55 -15.62
CA ALA A 370 -15.84 -16.67 -16.60
C ALA A 370 -15.58 -17.39 -17.94
N GLN A 371 -15.05 -18.63 -17.89
CA GLN A 371 -14.81 -19.45 -19.09
C GLN A 371 -16.10 -19.82 -19.84
N ARG A 372 -17.23 -20.03 -19.15
CA ARG A 372 -18.53 -20.26 -19.79
C ARG A 372 -18.96 -19.03 -20.60
N THR A 373 -18.60 -17.84 -20.18
CA THR A 373 -18.96 -16.58 -20.85
C THR A 373 -18.00 -16.24 -21.99
N HIS A 374 -16.69 -16.39 -21.77
CA HIS A 374 -15.65 -15.99 -22.72
C HIS A 374 -15.17 -17.13 -23.62
N GLY A 375 -15.72 -18.34 -23.43
CA GLY A 375 -15.35 -19.55 -24.15
C GLY A 375 -14.26 -20.38 -23.46
N SER A 376 -14.28 -21.70 -23.70
CA SER A 376 -13.34 -22.64 -23.08
C SER A 376 -11.89 -22.45 -23.52
N GLN A 377 -11.66 -21.67 -24.59
CA GLN A 377 -10.34 -21.34 -25.14
C GLN A 377 -9.78 -20.01 -24.60
N SER A 378 -10.48 -19.37 -23.65
CA SER A 378 -10.06 -18.09 -23.07
C SER A 378 -8.67 -18.15 -22.50
N THR A 379 -7.86 -17.16 -22.80
CA THR A 379 -6.53 -16.97 -22.26
C THR A 379 -6.59 -16.39 -20.85
N ILE A 380 -5.67 -16.81 -19.99
CA ILE A 380 -5.68 -16.47 -18.56
C ILE A 380 -4.33 -15.90 -18.17
N SER A 381 -4.35 -14.80 -17.39
CA SER A 381 -3.18 -14.33 -16.64
C SER A 381 -3.48 -14.35 -15.15
N VAL A 382 -2.47 -14.57 -14.33
CA VAL A 382 -2.61 -14.63 -12.87
C VAL A 382 -1.73 -13.56 -12.23
N VAL A 383 -2.28 -12.82 -11.28
CA VAL A 383 -1.57 -11.83 -10.45
C VAL A 383 -1.65 -12.26 -8.99
N PRO A 384 -0.71 -13.03 -8.48
CA PRO A 384 -0.82 -13.58 -7.12
C PRO A 384 -0.79 -12.51 -6.03
N ASN A 385 -0.09 -11.39 -6.26
CA ASN A 385 0.12 -10.36 -5.23
C ASN A 385 0.12 -8.96 -5.85
N ALA A 386 -1.08 -8.43 -6.10
CA ALA A 386 -1.24 -7.17 -6.83
C ALA A 386 -0.77 -5.93 -6.06
N CYS A 387 -0.70 -5.98 -4.70
CA CYS A 387 -0.19 -4.86 -3.90
C CYS A 387 1.33 -4.63 -4.07
N ARG A 388 2.07 -5.60 -4.64
CA ARG A 388 3.50 -5.52 -4.88
C ARG A 388 3.89 -5.58 -6.36
N VAL A 389 2.95 -5.39 -7.26
CA VAL A 389 3.20 -5.39 -8.71
C VAL A 389 2.65 -4.12 -9.32
N THR A 390 3.42 -3.53 -10.21
CA THR A 390 2.95 -2.53 -11.17
C THR A 390 3.08 -3.10 -12.56
N THR A 391 2.04 -2.97 -13.37
CA THR A 391 2.02 -3.51 -14.72
C THR A 391 2.14 -2.37 -15.75
N ARG A 392 3.01 -2.56 -16.75
CA ARG A 392 3.14 -1.66 -17.90
C ARG A 392 2.94 -2.44 -19.18
N LEU A 393 2.06 -1.96 -20.04
CA LEU A 393 1.93 -2.53 -21.39
C LEU A 393 3.16 -2.13 -22.21
N LEU A 394 3.83 -3.12 -22.81
CA LEU A 394 4.80 -2.82 -23.85
C LEU A 394 4.04 -2.22 -25.02
N GLU A 395 4.27 -0.94 -25.32
CA GLU A 395 3.84 -0.40 -26.60
C GLU A 395 4.51 -1.23 -27.70
N ALA A 396 3.70 -1.88 -28.52
CA ALA A 396 4.21 -2.50 -29.74
C ALA A 396 4.99 -1.41 -30.49
N GLY A 397 6.31 -1.61 -30.65
CA GLY A 397 7.19 -0.63 -31.23
C GLY A 397 6.59 -0.09 -32.51
N LYS A 398 6.57 1.23 -32.65
CA LYS A 398 6.47 1.86 -33.95
C LYS A 398 7.77 1.49 -34.67
N GLU A 399 7.72 0.41 -35.44
CA GLU A 399 8.67 0.19 -36.54
C GLU A 399 8.48 1.26 -37.62
#